data_49ed054252be2a162fb116d98785f49c
#
_entry.id   49ed054252be2a162fb116d98785f49c
#
_cell.length_a   1.000
_cell.length_b   1.000
_cell.length_c   1.000
_cell.angle_alpha   90.00
_cell.angle_beta   90.00
_cell.angle_gamma   90.00
#
_symmetry.space_group_name_H-M   'P 1'
#
loop_
_entity.id
_entity.type
_entity.pdbx_description
1 polymer ?
#
loop_
_entity_poly.entity_id
_entity_poly.type
_entity_poly.pdbx_seq_one_letter_code
_entity_poly.pdbx_strand_id
1 'polypeptide(L)'
;MQEYYKQKLRKYQDTLIISAPDENKEQEKFLGYKWSNRKGQEGIQIIKAGGCLYNAFDRRSNDSIAALIRNAFSGGDEFDVEELDTYYYRLRLQDMLDFSGTTFNKSIKTTPTRVLKDLPGLTNYRLSDKNTFELSIGNRVLSDEVVENGSIPIYSANVFEKFGKIDKQNITDFSVPSILWGIDGDWMVNIIPANKPFYPTDHCGVLRIKTDDIIPKYMALALQVEGEFERFSRSNRASTQRISNLVIQIPSVADQQKVVDEIEAIDKKITDEQAIISEQSVKVKSKFAEMFGDLTSNEKGWKYIPLQAVCDVRDGTHDSPKYIANSKYRLLTSKNFTKGYIDFSNVNYISKEDFDEINKRSLVSTNDIIMPMIGTVGSPVIVGNDSDFAIKNVSLIKFSGSRYLPIFVKYVLDSEYFQNIVASNARGSNRTFVSLDDLRTLPIPVVDKDLQRLFSNYVLDCDKLKFEAQEFIKKSLKIYI
;
A
#
# COMPACT_ATOMS: atom_id res chain seq x y z
N MET A 1 30.79 -29.13 -24.40
CA MET A 1 29.43 -29.00 -24.97
C MET A 1 28.78 -27.65 -24.63
N GLN A 2 28.80 -27.28 -23.38
CA GLN A 2 28.29 -25.98 -22.88
C GLN A 2 28.88 -24.80 -23.64
N GLU A 3 30.20 -24.71 -23.78
CA GLU A 3 30.87 -23.59 -24.45
C GLU A 3 30.56 -23.55 -25.96
N TYR A 4 30.39 -24.70 -26.61
CA TYR A 4 29.96 -24.80 -27.99
C TYR A 4 28.58 -24.17 -28.21
N TYR A 5 27.60 -24.51 -27.37
CA TYR A 5 26.26 -23.95 -27.49
C TYR A 5 26.23 -22.47 -27.14
N LYS A 6 26.95 -22.02 -26.12
CA LYS A 6 27.08 -20.59 -25.79
C LYS A 6 27.64 -19.80 -26.96
N GLN A 7 28.69 -20.29 -27.65
CA GLN A 7 29.24 -19.64 -28.82
C GLN A 7 28.25 -19.60 -29.99
N LYS A 8 27.44 -20.61 -30.19
CA LYS A 8 26.39 -20.62 -31.23
C LYS A 8 25.31 -19.59 -30.93
N LEU A 9 24.89 -19.48 -29.67
CA LEU A 9 23.84 -18.55 -29.25
C LEU A 9 24.27 -17.07 -29.20
N ARG A 10 25.58 -16.78 -29.13
CA ARG A 10 26.13 -15.40 -29.21
C ARG A 10 25.74 -14.64 -30.46
N LYS A 11 25.29 -15.33 -31.50
CA LYS A 11 24.86 -14.71 -32.77
C LYS A 11 23.40 -14.27 -32.76
N TYR A 12 22.64 -14.60 -31.75
CA TYR A 12 21.22 -14.26 -31.67
C TYR A 12 21.03 -12.98 -30.88
N GLN A 13 20.08 -12.17 -31.33
CA GLN A 13 19.71 -10.90 -30.72
C GLN A 13 19.13 -11.11 -29.30
N ASP A 14 19.09 -10.07 -28.53
CA ASP A 14 18.46 -10.05 -27.22
C ASP A 14 16.99 -10.37 -27.32
N THR A 15 16.48 -11.13 -26.37
CA THR A 15 15.09 -11.50 -26.28
C THR A 15 14.35 -10.47 -25.45
N LEU A 16 13.28 -9.90 -26.00
CA LEU A 16 12.38 -9.02 -25.25
C LEU A 16 11.49 -9.87 -24.34
N ILE A 17 11.57 -9.64 -23.06
CA ILE A 17 10.72 -10.26 -22.04
C ILE A 17 9.69 -9.23 -21.59
N ILE A 18 8.42 -9.61 -21.60
CA ILE A 18 7.32 -8.78 -21.11
C ILE A 18 6.70 -9.50 -19.91
N SER A 19 6.54 -8.77 -18.82
CA SER A 19 5.98 -9.26 -17.57
C SER A 19 4.77 -8.42 -17.20
N ALA A 20 3.58 -9.02 -17.26
CA ALA A 20 2.38 -8.37 -16.73
C ALA A 20 2.39 -8.40 -15.20
N PRO A 21 1.91 -7.36 -14.51
CA PRO A 21 1.79 -7.36 -13.06
C PRO A 21 0.71 -8.33 -12.59
N ASP A 22 0.84 -8.81 -11.36
CA ASP A 22 -0.10 -9.78 -10.76
C ASP A 22 -1.33 -9.10 -10.11
N GLU A 23 -1.17 -7.87 -9.64
CA GLU A 23 -2.22 -7.11 -8.99
C GLU A 23 -3.24 -6.54 -9.98
N ASN A 24 -4.53 -6.73 -9.72
CA ASN A 24 -5.61 -6.31 -10.63
C ASN A 24 -5.56 -4.84 -11.02
N LYS A 25 -5.23 -3.95 -10.07
CA LYS A 25 -5.13 -2.50 -10.37
C LYS A 25 -3.93 -2.18 -11.24
N GLU A 26 -2.81 -2.85 -11.03
CA GLU A 26 -1.61 -2.68 -11.84
C GLU A 26 -1.81 -3.33 -13.22
N GLN A 27 -2.56 -4.44 -13.31
CA GLN A 27 -2.98 -5.02 -14.59
C GLN A 27 -3.86 -4.04 -15.40
N GLU A 28 -4.78 -3.33 -14.77
CA GLU A 28 -5.58 -2.29 -15.45
C GLU A 28 -4.68 -1.18 -16.01
N LYS A 29 -3.66 -0.75 -15.27
CA LYS A 29 -2.68 0.25 -15.74
C LYS A 29 -1.80 -0.30 -16.85
N PHE A 30 -1.32 -1.53 -16.73
CA PHE A 30 -0.56 -2.23 -17.74
C PHE A 30 -1.34 -2.39 -19.04
N LEU A 31 -2.61 -2.75 -18.97
CA LEU A 31 -3.51 -2.89 -20.12
C LEU A 31 -3.92 -1.54 -20.71
N GLY A 32 -4.02 -0.49 -19.90
CA GLY A 32 -4.53 0.82 -20.28
C GLY A 32 -6.07 0.90 -20.31
N TYR A 33 -6.75 -0.14 -19.84
CA TYR A 33 -8.22 -0.18 -19.76
C TYR A 33 -8.68 -1.01 -18.56
N LYS A 34 -9.94 -0.81 -18.17
CA LYS A 34 -10.64 -1.62 -17.16
C LYS A 34 -12.04 -1.99 -17.61
N TRP A 35 -12.59 -3.03 -17.03
CA TRP A 35 -14.01 -3.39 -17.21
C TRP A 35 -14.87 -2.65 -16.18
N SER A 36 -15.99 -2.09 -16.61
CA SER A 36 -16.97 -1.44 -15.75
C SER A 36 -18.34 -2.11 -15.85
N ASN A 37 -18.90 -2.51 -14.70
CA ASN A 37 -20.28 -3.00 -14.56
C ASN A 37 -21.23 -1.88 -14.11
N ARG A 38 -20.78 -0.63 -14.05
CA ARG A 38 -21.60 0.48 -13.56
C ARG A 38 -22.69 0.82 -14.55
N LYS A 39 -23.95 0.87 -14.10
CA LYS A 39 -25.11 1.23 -14.92
C LYS A 39 -24.86 2.54 -15.70
N GLY A 40 -24.99 2.48 -17.02
CA GLY A 40 -24.71 3.59 -17.94
C GLY A 40 -23.22 3.80 -18.29
N GLN A 41 -22.35 2.93 -17.78
CA GLN A 41 -20.89 2.94 -18.08
C GLN A 41 -20.37 1.50 -18.19
N GLU A 42 -21.22 0.58 -18.59
CA GLU A 42 -20.86 -0.83 -18.76
C GLU A 42 -19.87 -1.02 -19.89
N GLY A 43 -18.98 -2.00 -19.75
CA GLY A 43 -18.01 -2.38 -20.76
C GLY A 43 -16.61 -1.85 -20.53
N ILE A 44 -15.82 -1.75 -21.61
CA ILE A 44 -14.42 -1.36 -21.56
C ILE A 44 -14.29 0.15 -21.38
N GLN A 45 -13.57 0.57 -20.35
CA GLN A 45 -13.22 1.96 -20.08
C GLN A 45 -11.71 2.15 -20.30
N ILE A 46 -11.33 3.05 -21.18
CA ILE A 46 -9.92 3.42 -21.39
C ILE A 46 -9.50 4.32 -20.23
N ILE A 47 -8.42 3.93 -19.53
CA ILE A 47 -7.87 4.67 -18.39
C ILE A 47 -6.52 5.32 -18.69
N LYS A 48 -5.82 4.84 -19.73
CA LYS A 48 -4.53 5.37 -20.16
C LYS A 48 -4.41 5.27 -21.68
N ALA A 49 -3.91 6.31 -22.33
CA ALA A 49 -3.79 6.36 -23.78
C ALA A 49 -2.45 5.84 -24.29
N GLY A 50 -1.35 6.02 -23.54
CA GLY A 50 0.00 5.58 -23.84
C GLY A 50 0.71 5.10 -22.56
N GLY A 51 1.94 4.64 -22.65
CA GLY A 51 2.67 4.06 -21.52
C GLY A 51 1.98 2.81 -20.95
N CYS A 52 1.35 1.99 -21.80
CA CYS A 52 0.63 0.76 -21.44
C CYS A 52 0.75 -0.27 -22.58
N LEU A 53 0.04 -1.39 -22.47
CA LEU A 53 0.12 -2.47 -23.47
C LEU A 53 -0.15 -1.98 -24.90
N TYR A 54 -1.11 -1.08 -25.04
CA TYR A 54 -1.58 -0.66 -26.33
C TYR A 54 -2.09 0.79 -26.31
N ASN A 55 -1.62 1.64 -27.23
CA ASN A 55 -2.20 2.97 -27.40
C ASN A 55 -3.53 2.87 -28.15
N ALA A 56 -4.63 3.16 -27.46
CA ALA A 56 -5.98 3.02 -27.98
C ALA A 56 -6.32 4.05 -29.08
N PHE A 57 -5.62 5.18 -29.11
CA PHE A 57 -5.89 6.30 -30.03
C PHE A 57 -4.91 6.36 -31.21
N ASP A 58 -3.67 5.88 -31.00
CA ASP A 58 -2.66 5.83 -32.05
C ASP A 58 -1.93 4.50 -32.09
N ARG A 59 -2.34 3.63 -33.01
CA ARG A 59 -1.73 2.30 -33.22
C ARG A 59 -0.29 2.35 -33.71
N ARG A 60 0.20 3.48 -34.18
CA ARG A 60 1.56 3.66 -34.69
C ARG A 60 2.48 4.33 -33.69
N SER A 61 1.94 4.85 -32.62
CA SER A 61 2.71 5.44 -31.55
C SER A 61 3.76 4.46 -30.99
N ASN A 62 4.93 4.98 -30.64
CA ASN A 62 6.02 4.21 -30.05
C ASN A 62 5.99 4.22 -28.52
N ASP A 63 4.88 4.62 -27.90
CA ASP A 63 4.69 4.74 -26.45
C ASP A 63 4.00 3.53 -25.80
N SER A 64 4.06 2.35 -26.41
CA SER A 64 3.34 1.17 -25.93
C SER A 64 4.17 -0.10 -26.02
N ILE A 65 3.82 -1.11 -25.23
CA ILE A 65 4.42 -2.46 -25.28
C ILE A 65 4.18 -3.08 -26.67
N ALA A 66 3.03 -2.86 -27.27
CA ALA A 66 2.74 -3.31 -28.64
C ALA A 66 3.72 -2.74 -29.67
N ALA A 67 4.19 -1.51 -29.47
CA ALA A 67 5.22 -0.91 -30.31
C ALA A 67 6.59 -1.58 -30.10
N LEU A 68 6.99 -1.83 -28.83
CA LEU A 68 8.21 -2.58 -28.51
C LEU A 68 8.21 -3.98 -29.15
N ILE A 69 7.08 -4.70 -29.07
CA ILE A 69 6.92 -6.00 -29.71
C ILE A 69 7.07 -5.90 -31.23
N ARG A 70 6.37 -4.97 -31.88
CA ARG A 70 6.48 -4.78 -33.35
C ARG A 70 7.92 -4.51 -33.76
N ASN A 71 8.59 -3.63 -33.01
CA ASN A 71 9.97 -3.26 -33.31
C ASN A 71 10.92 -4.45 -33.17
N ALA A 72 10.77 -5.23 -32.10
CA ALA A 72 11.56 -6.44 -31.87
C ALA A 72 11.36 -7.48 -33.00
N PHE A 73 10.13 -7.65 -33.51
CA PHE A 73 9.84 -8.55 -34.62
C PHE A 73 10.35 -8.05 -35.98
N SER A 74 10.33 -6.73 -36.20
CA SER A 74 10.78 -6.16 -37.49
C SER A 74 12.29 -6.00 -37.57
N GLY A 75 13.06 -6.25 -36.50
CA GLY A 75 14.48 -5.99 -36.45
C GLY A 75 14.84 -4.49 -36.53
N GLY A 76 13.91 -3.63 -36.09
CA GLY A 76 14.10 -2.19 -36.03
C GLY A 76 15.03 -1.78 -34.89
N ASP A 77 15.36 -0.48 -34.84
CA ASP A 77 16.21 0.09 -33.80
C ASP A 77 15.58 -0.08 -32.42
N GLU A 78 16.41 -0.33 -31.43
CA GLU A 78 15.96 -0.42 -30.05
C GLU A 78 15.54 0.95 -29.55
N PHE A 79 14.42 1.00 -28.85
CA PHE A 79 13.97 2.19 -28.14
C PHE A 79 13.42 1.80 -26.78
N ASP A 80 13.50 2.70 -25.84
CA ASP A 80 13.03 2.55 -24.49
C ASP A 80 11.87 3.51 -24.25
N VAL A 81 10.93 3.09 -23.39
CA VAL A 81 9.81 3.91 -22.94
C VAL A 81 9.84 3.91 -21.41
N GLU A 82 10.33 4.99 -20.81
CA GLU A 82 10.55 5.13 -19.38
C GLU A 82 9.31 4.71 -18.53
N GLU A 83 8.12 5.05 -18.99
CA GLU A 83 6.87 4.67 -18.33
C GLU A 83 6.57 3.17 -18.33
N LEU A 84 7.29 2.38 -19.14
CA LEU A 84 7.10 0.94 -19.32
C LEU A 84 8.22 0.09 -18.73
N ASP A 85 9.28 0.69 -18.19
CA ASP A 85 10.49 0.01 -17.71
C ASP A 85 10.20 -1.09 -16.67
N THR A 86 9.11 -0.96 -15.93
CA THR A 86 8.68 -1.97 -14.97
C THR A 86 8.08 -3.22 -15.61
N TYR A 87 7.67 -3.15 -16.87
CA TYR A 87 6.92 -4.20 -17.57
C TYR A 87 7.73 -4.96 -18.60
N TYR A 88 8.92 -4.51 -18.97
CA TYR A 88 9.78 -5.22 -19.92
C TYR A 88 11.25 -5.14 -19.56
N TYR A 89 12.01 -6.07 -20.08
CA TYR A 89 13.48 -6.09 -20.04
C TYR A 89 14.01 -6.99 -21.14
N ARG A 90 15.32 -6.93 -21.38
CA ARG A 90 15.98 -7.72 -22.43
C ARG A 90 16.95 -8.70 -21.83
N LEU A 91 16.92 -9.92 -22.32
CA LEU A 91 17.85 -11.00 -21.95
C LEU A 91 18.45 -11.64 -23.19
N ARG A 92 19.71 -12.04 -23.09
CA ARG A 92 20.30 -12.87 -24.13
C ARG A 92 19.79 -14.31 -24.00
N LEU A 93 19.44 -14.94 -25.12
CA LEU A 93 18.93 -16.32 -25.11
C LEU A 93 19.91 -17.27 -24.40
N GLN A 94 21.23 -17.04 -24.53
CA GLN A 94 22.24 -17.85 -23.83
C GLN A 94 22.13 -17.77 -22.29
N ASP A 95 21.66 -16.66 -21.75
CA ASP A 95 21.55 -16.42 -20.31
C ASP A 95 20.20 -16.97 -19.76
N MET A 96 19.27 -17.28 -20.67
CA MET A 96 17.96 -17.87 -20.34
C MET A 96 18.01 -19.41 -20.24
N LEU A 97 19.08 -20.04 -20.70
CA LEU A 97 19.23 -21.49 -20.74
C LEU A 97 20.16 -21.96 -19.64
N ASP A 98 19.73 -22.98 -18.90
CA ASP A 98 20.60 -23.66 -17.93
C ASP A 98 21.41 -24.76 -18.59
N PHE A 99 22.71 -24.56 -18.63
CA PHE A 99 23.69 -25.52 -19.18
C PHE A 99 24.42 -26.33 -18.09
N SER A 100 24.06 -26.18 -16.82
CA SER A 100 24.74 -26.88 -15.71
C SER A 100 24.38 -28.35 -15.61
N GLY A 101 23.24 -28.74 -16.16
CA GLY A 101 22.75 -30.12 -16.15
C GLY A 101 23.17 -30.97 -17.37
N THR A 102 23.06 -32.28 -17.26
CA THR A 102 23.24 -33.24 -18.37
C THR A 102 22.03 -33.38 -19.27
N THR A 103 20.87 -32.88 -18.80
CA THR A 103 19.62 -32.85 -19.56
C THR A 103 19.19 -31.39 -19.76
N PHE A 104 18.72 -31.08 -20.96
CA PHE A 104 18.14 -29.74 -21.20
C PHE A 104 16.95 -29.52 -20.27
N ASN A 105 17.03 -28.47 -19.49
CA ASN A 105 15.88 -28.04 -18.73
C ASN A 105 14.81 -27.53 -19.72
N LYS A 106 13.58 -28.03 -19.58
CA LYS A 106 12.45 -27.63 -20.42
C LYS A 106 11.96 -26.19 -20.10
N SER A 107 12.40 -25.61 -18.99
CA SER A 107 12.06 -24.25 -18.59
C SER A 107 13.15 -23.28 -19.03
N ILE A 108 12.74 -22.23 -19.75
CA ILE A 108 13.59 -21.08 -20.09
C ILE A 108 13.52 -20.12 -18.91
N LYS A 109 14.68 -19.72 -18.37
CA LYS A 109 14.74 -18.69 -17.33
C LYS A 109 14.44 -17.33 -17.95
N THR A 110 13.34 -16.70 -17.52
CA THR A 110 12.92 -15.39 -18.01
C THR A 110 13.31 -14.24 -17.08
N THR A 111 13.90 -14.53 -15.93
CA THR A 111 14.43 -13.52 -15.00
C THR A 111 15.91 -13.26 -15.28
N PRO A 112 16.41 -12.02 -15.10
CA PRO A 112 17.82 -11.72 -15.24
C PRO A 112 18.67 -12.63 -14.34
N THR A 113 19.80 -13.11 -14.85
CA THR A 113 20.73 -13.87 -14.01
C THR A 113 21.70 -12.90 -13.36
N ARG A 114 21.71 -12.90 -12.03
CA ARG A 114 22.72 -12.13 -11.29
C ARG A 114 24.09 -12.69 -11.58
N VAL A 115 24.97 -11.88 -12.14
CA VAL A 115 26.39 -12.22 -12.25
C VAL A 115 26.99 -12.00 -10.87
N LEU A 116 27.19 -13.11 -10.14
CA LEU A 116 27.91 -13.06 -8.87
C LEU A 116 29.36 -12.67 -9.17
N LYS A 117 29.75 -11.48 -8.70
CA LYS A 117 31.14 -11.06 -8.78
C LYS A 117 31.91 -11.74 -7.66
N ASP A 118 33.09 -12.29 -7.95
CA ASP A 118 34.03 -12.71 -6.91
C ASP A 118 34.56 -11.43 -6.23
N LEU A 119 33.89 -11.04 -5.15
CA LEU A 119 34.29 -9.91 -4.31
C LEU A 119 35.06 -10.45 -3.09
N PRO A 120 36.24 -9.90 -2.78
CA PRO A 120 36.97 -10.26 -1.58
C PRO A 120 36.11 -10.11 -0.31
N GLY A 121 36.11 -11.09 0.55
CA GLY A 121 35.38 -11.07 1.81
C GLY A 121 33.94 -11.54 1.74
N LEU A 122 33.44 -11.99 0.57
CA LEU A 122 32.12 -12.62 0.42
C LEU A 122 32.26 -14.12 0.20
N THR A 123 31.43 -14.89 0.87
CA THR A 123 31.31 -16.35 0.69
C THR A 123 30.00 -16.65 -0.04
N ASN A 124 30.11 -17.48 -1.08
CA ASN A 124 28.94 -17.92 -1.85
C ASN A 124 28.28 -19.14 -1.19
N TYR A 125 27.06 -18.98 -0.72
CA TYR A 125 26.24 -20.04 -0.13
C TYR A 125 25.12 -20.42 -1.09
N ARG A 126 25.10 -21.70 -1.51
CA ARG A 126 23.98 -22.27 -2.27
C ARG A 126 22.97 -22.85 -1.30
N LEU A 127 21.70 -22.44 -1.41
CA LEU A 127 20.65 -22.87 -0.47
C LEU A 127 20.32 -24.38 -0.56
N SER A 128 20.76 -25.08 -1.59
CA SER A 128 20.67 -26.56 -1.68
C SER A 128 21.72 -27.30 -0.85
N ASP A 129 22.70 -26.60 -0.27
CA ASP A 129 23.70 -27.25 0.60
C ASP A 129 23.04 -27.65 1.93
N LYS A 130 22.82 -28.96 2.09
CA LYS A 130 22.18 -29.55 3.26
C LYS A 130 23.05 -29.53 4.53
N ASN A 131 24.35 -29.27 4.40
CA ASN A 131 25.22 -29.12 5.55
C ASN A 131 25.01 -27.75 6.23
N THR A 132 24.71 -26.74 5.42
CA THR A 132 24.53 -25.36 5.87
C THR A 132 23.06 -25.00 6.09
N PHE A 133 22.15 -25.54 5.28
CA PHE A 133 20.74 -25.19 5.29
C PHE A 133 19.80 -26.38 5.38
N GLU A 134 18.65 -26.13 5.96
CA GLU A 134 17.49 -27.00 5.89
C GLU A 134 16.31 -26.24 5.27
N LEU A 135 15.81 -26.75 4.16
CA LEU A 135 14.64 -26.22 3.46
C LEU A 135 13.47 -27.19 3.60
N SER A 136 12.33 -26.68 4.02
CA SER A 136 11.09 -27.45 4.10
C SER A 136 9.88 -26.61 3.70
N ILE A 137 8.74 -27.26 3.54
CA ILE A 137 7.43 -26.61 3.45
C ILE A 137 6.51 -27.24 4.47
N GLY A 138 5.47 -26.51 4.84
CA GLY A 138 4.48 -27.04 5.77
C GLY A 138 3.40 -27.90 5.12
N ASN A 139 2.33 -28.16 5.85
CA ASN A 139 1.23 -29.00 5.41
C ASN A 139 -0.04 -28.18 5.25
N ARG A 140 -0.89 -28.58 4.31
CA ARG A 140 -2.19 -27.95 4.09
C ARG A 140 -3.02 -27.98 5.37
N VAL A 141 -3.71 -26.86 5.63
CA VAL A 141 -4.67 -26.73 6.72
C VAL A 141 -6.06 -26.57 6.14
N LEU A 142 -7.01 -27.35 6.64
CA LEU A 142 -8.42 -27.25 6.27
C LEU A 142 -9.13 -26.25 7.20
N SER A 143 -10.23 -25.68 6.73
CA SER A 143 -10.96 -24.65 7.49
C SER A 143 -11.49 -25.13 8.84
N ASP A 144 -11.82 -26.41 8.96
CA ASP A 144 -12.31 -27.07 10.19
C ASP A 144 -11.18 -27.39 11.20
N GLU A 145 -9.91 -27.29 10.78
CA GLU A 145 -8.74 -27.47 11.63
C GLU A 145 -8.31 -26.15 12.31
N VAL A 146 -8.80 -25.01 11.84
CA VAL A 146 -8.50 -23.70 12.42
C VAL A 146 -9.33 -23.51 13.70
N VAL A 147 -8.66 -23.28 14.82
CA VAL A 147 -9.24 -23.15 16.14
C VAL A 147 -9.11 -21.70 16.62
N GLU A 148 -10.22 -21.07 17.00
CA GLU A 148 -10.25 -19.65 17.40
C GLU A 148 -9.28 -19.38 18.58
N ASN A 149 -9.29 -20.26 19.59
CA ASN A 149 -8.42 -20.17 20.78
C ASN A 149 -7.24 -21.17 20.75
N GLY A 150 -6.82 -21.61 19.57
CA GLY A 150 -5.67 -22.51 19.42
C GLY A 150 -4.36 -21.91 19.95
N SER A 151 -3.40 -22.76 20.28
CA SER A 151 -2.13 -22.38 20.92
C SER A 151 -1.05 -21.97 19.92
N ILE A 152 -1.08 -22.50 18.68
CA ILE A 152 -0.01 -22.37 17.69
C ILE A 152 -0.50 -21.53 16.51
N PRO A 153 0.17 -20.39 16.21
CA PRO A 153 -0.17 -19.56 15.06
C PRO A 153 0.16 -20.28 13.74
N ILE A 154 -0.75 -20.15 12.76
CA ILE A 154 -0.58 -20.68 11.40
C ILE A 154 -0.05 -19.57 10.50
N TYR A 155 1.01 -19.85 9.73
CA TYR A 155 1.52 -18.98 8.67
C TYR A 155 1.32 -19.63 7.31
N SER A 156 0.90 -18.82 6.33
CA SER A 156 0.63 -19.24 4.96
C SER A 156 1.47 -18.39 3.97
N ALA A 157 0.98 -18.08 2.78
CA ALA A 157 1.68 -17.25 1.81
C ALA A 157 1.99 -15.83 2.36
N ASN A 158 1.11 -15.24 3.16
CA ASN A 158 1.47 -14.09 3.97
C ASN A 158 2.18 -14.55 5.25
N VAL A 159 3.49 -14.34 5.29
CA VAL A 159 4.34 -14.78 6.41
C VAL A 159 4.43 -13.78 7.57
N PHE A 160 3.81 -12.61 7.45
CA PHE A 160 3.72 -11.61 8.52
C PHE A 160 2.41 -11.72 9.32
N GLU A 161 1.31 -12.04 8.65
CA GLU A 161 0.00 -12.16 9.27
C GLU A 161 -0.36 -13.63 9.55
N LYS A 162 -0.92 -13.85 10.73
CA LYS A 162 -1.39 -15.17 11.12
C LYS A 162 -2.65 -15.51 10.34
N PHE A 163 -2.64 -16.62 9.61
CA PHE A 163 -3.81 -17.16 8.94
C PHE A 163 -4.90 -17.64 9.94
N GLY A 164 -4.49 -18.03 11.13
CA GLY A 164 -5.33 -18.52 12.21
C GLY A 164 -4.48 -19.17 13.29
N LYS A 165 -5.08 -20.05 14.08
CA LYS A 165 -4.40 -20.86 15.10
C LYS A 165 -4.81 -22.32 14.99
N ILE A 166 -3.95 -23.22 15.50
CA ILE A 166 -4.14 -24.67 15.47
C ILE A 166 -3.55 -25.31 16.74
N ASP A 167 -4.00 -26.50 17.13
CA ASP A 167 -3.48 -27.25 18.28
C ASP A 167 -2.63 -28.48 17.90
N LYS A 168 -2.25 -28.61 16.62
CA LYS A 168 -1.31 -29.64 16.17
C LYS A 168 0.00 -29.01 15.66
N GLN A 169 1.03 -29.83 15.57
CA GLN A 169 2.36 -29.43 15.10
C GLN A 169 2.74 -30.23 13.86
N ASN A 170 3.40 -29.58 12.90
CA ASN A 170 4.09 -30.22 11.78
C ASN A 170 5.61 -29.96 11.80
N ILE A 171 6.06 -29.17 12.77
CA ILE A 171 7.46 -28.96 13.15
C ILE A 171 7.57 -29.29 14.64
N THR A 172 8.60 -30.02 15.02
CA THR A 172 8.82 -30.47 16.42
C THR A 172 9.98 -29.78 17.12
N ASP A 173 10.93 -29.27 16.34
CA ASP A 173 12.09 -28.55 16.87
C ASP A 173 11.97 -27.05 16.57
N PHE A 174 11.97 -26.23 17.61
CA PHE A 174 11.96 -24.75 17.54
C PHE A 174 13.19 -24.13 18.20
N SER A 175 14.24 -24.92 18.47
CA SER A 175 15.46 -24.48 19.17
C SER A 175 16.25 -23.41 18.41
N VAL A 176 16.10 -23.35 17.09
CA VAL A 176 16.75 -22.35 16.21
C VAL A 176 15.74 -21.44 15.54
N PRO A 177 16.12 -20.21 15.18
CA PRO A 177 15.27 -19.34 14.40
C PRO A 177 14.89 -19.97 13.06
N SER A 178 13.69 -19.66 12.58
CA SER A 178 13.18 -20.13 11.29
C SER A 178 12.85 -18.95 10.39
N ILE A 179 13.40 -18.92 9.19
CA ILE A 179 13.11 -17.92 8.16
C ILE A 179 11.97 -18.47 7.31
N LEU A 180 10.87 -17.73 7.23
CA LEU A 180 9.69 -18.09 6.46
C LEU A 180 9.66 -17.31 5.16
N TRP A 181 9.18 -17.93 4.08
CA TRP A 181 8.86 -17.22 2.85
C TRP A 181 7.50 -17.65 2.28
N GLY A 182 6.80 -16.70 1.61
CA GLY A 182 5.59 -17.00 0.85
C GLY A 182 5.93 -17.74 -0.45
N ILE A 183 5.30 -18.89 -0.69
CA ILE A 183 5.53 -19.69 -1.91
C ILE A 183 4.77 -19.09 -3.09
N ASP A 184 3.60 -18.54 -2.86
CA ASP A 184 2.73 -17.89 -3.83
C ASP A 184 2.08 -16.63 -3.22
N GLY A 185 1.68 -15.70 -4.07
CA GLY A 185 1.28 -14.36 -3.67
C GLY A 185 2.42 -13.36 -3.81
N ASP A 186 2.36 -12.29 -3.04
CA ASP A 186 3.43 -11.29 -2.99
C ASP A 186 4.67 -11.89 -2.31
N TRP A 187 5.85 -11.54 -2.83
CA TRP A 187 7.10 -12.02 -2.25
C TRP A 187 7.31 -11.40 -0.86
N MET A 188 7.46 -12.27 0.13
CA MET A 188 7.61 -11.89 1.54
C MET A 188 8.53 -12.86 2.26
N VAL A 189 9.44 -12.32 3.08
CA VAL A 189 10.31 -13.09 3.97
C VAL A 189 10.16 -12.56 5.39
N ASN A 190 9.96 -13.47 6.35
CA ASN A 190 9.86 -13.15 7.76
C ASN A 190 10.76 -14.09 8.58
N ILE A 191 11.08 -13.70 9.80
CA ILE A 191 11.85 -14.53 10.73
C ILE A 191 11.03 -14.80 12.00
N ILE A 192 10.92 -16.07 12.39
CA ILE A 192 10.37 -16.49 13.67
C ILE A 192 11.54 -16.78 14.60
N PRO A 193 11.62 -16.11 15.76
CA PRO A 193 12.67 -16.35 16.75
C PRO A 193 12.69 -17.80 17.28
N ALA A 194 13.84 -18.22 17.78
CA ALA A 194 13.95 -19.50 18.48
C ALA A 194 12.94 -19.62 19.64
N ASN A 195 12.54 -20.85 19.92
CA ASN A 195 11.59 -21.19 21.00
C ASN A 195 10.20 -20.59 20.82
N LYS A 196 9.80 -20.25 19.60
CA LYS A 196 8.45 -19.77 19.25
C LYS A 196 7.77 -20.80 18.35
N PRO A 197 6.81 -21.60 18.85
CA PRO A 197 6.07 -22.54 18.02
C PRO A 197 5.23 -21.83 16.95
N PHE A 198 5.21 -22.42 15.75
CA PHE A 198 4.40 -21.99 14.64
C PHE A 198 4.06 -23.18 13.74
N TYR A 199 3.02 -23.04 12.92
CA TYR A 199 2.59 -24.04 11.96
C TYR A 199 2.66 -23.45 10.55
N PRO A 200 3.61 -23.85 9.69
CA PRO A 200 3.63 -23.45 8.28
C PRO A 200 2.63 -24.28 7.49
N THR A 201 1.92 -23.64 6.55
CA THR A 201 1.08 -24.34 5.57
C THR A 201 1.92 -24.79 4.36
N ASP A 202 1.29 -25.49 3.42
CA ASP A 202 1.85 -25.86 2.11
C ASP A 202 2.13 -24.64 1.19
N HIS A 203 1.72 -23.44 1.60
CA HIS A 203 2.04 -22.15 0.96
C HIS A 203 3.12 -21.35 1.70
N CYS A 204 3.71 -21.93 2.74
CA CYS A 204 4.75 -21.32 3.56
C CYS A 204 6.01 -22.19 3.54
N GLY A 205 7.10 -21.66 3.00
CA GLY A 205 8.41 -22.30 3.06
C GLY A 205 9.15 -21.94 4.34
N VAL A 206 10.05 -22.82 4.77
CA VAL A 206 10.86 -22.68 5.99
C VAL A 206 12.32 -22.94 5.66
N LEU A 207 13.19 -21.97 5.97
CA LEU A 207 14.65 -22.08 5.89
C LEU A 207 15.23 -22.02 7.30
N ARG A 208 16.08 -22.98 7.64
CA ARG A 208 16.86 -23.01 8.86
C ARG A 208 18.35 -23.08 8.57
N ILE A 209 19.13 -22.44 9.39
CA ILE A 209 20.58 -22.33 9.27
C ILE A 209 21.23 -23.27 10.27
N LYS A 210 22.24 -24.03 9.83
CA LYS A 210 22.96 -25.05 10.63
C LYS A 210 24.41 -24.65 10.94
N THR A 211 24.84 -23.45 10.58
CA THR A 211 26.17 -22.92 10.83
C THR A 211 26.10 -21.62 11.60
N ASP A 212 27.14 -21.34 12.38
CA ASP A 212 27.29 -20.06 13.09
C ASP A 212 27.87 -18.92 12.21
N ASP A 213 28.24 -19.23 10.98
CA ASP A 213 28.80 -18.24 10.04
C ASP A 213 27.73 -17.31 9.44
N ILE A 214 26.46 -17.59 9.65
CA ILE A 214 25.35 -16.86 9.06
C ILE A 214 24.36 -16.43 10.13
N ILE A 215 24.19 -15.12 10.28
CA ILE A 215 23.19 -14.54 11.19
C ILE A 215 21.79 -14.70 10.56
N PRO A 216 20.83 -15.36 11.24
CA PRO A 216 19.50 -15.64 10.68
C PRO A 216 18.75 -14.38 10.22
N LYS A 217 18.85 -13.26 10.94
CA LYS A 217 18.22 -12.01 10.55
C LYS A 217 18.86 -11.42 9.29
N TYR A 218 20.19 -11.47 9.16
CA TYR A 218 20.89 -11.07 7.94
C TYR A 218 20.43 -11.93 6.74
N MET A 219 20.37 -13.25 6.96
CA MET A 219 19.93 -14.18 5.91
C MET A 219 18.48 -13.92 5.45
N ALA A 220 17.58 -13.57 6.36
CA ALA A 220 16.20 -13.20 6.01
C ALA A 220 16.17 -11.97 5.09
N LEU A 221 16.98 -10.94 5.40
CA LEU A 221 17.12 -9.74 4.56
C LEU A 221 17.73 -10.06 3.20
N ALA A 222 18.80 -10.85 3.19
CA ALA A 222 19.46 -11.26 1.94
C ALA A 222 18.53 -12.10 1.05
N LEU A 223 17.73 -12.98 1.65
CA LEU A 223 16.72 -13.76 0.93
C LEU A 223 15.60 -12.89 0.38
N GLN A 224 15.14 -11.87 1.13
CA GLN A 224 14.15 -10.90 0.65
C GLN A 224 14.64 -10.20 -0.61
N VAL A 225 15.86 -9.64 -0.58
CA VAL A 225 16.48 -8.94 -1.70
C VAL A 225 16.68 -9.87 -2.91
N GLU A 226 17.15 -11.10 -2.67
CA GLU A 226 17.39 -12.06 -3.75
C GLU A 226 16.08 -12.50 -4.42
N GLY A 227 15.00 -12.67 -3.64
CA GLY A 227 13.70 -13.04 -4.19
C GLY A 227 13.03 -11.91 -4.99
N GLU A 228 13.25 -10.66 -4.61
CA GLU A 228 12.84 -9.48 -5.40
C GLU A 228 13.58 -9.45 -6.73
N PHE A 229 14.89 -9.71 -6.71
CA PHE A 229 15.69 -9.80 -7.93
C PHE A 229 15.21 -10.95 -8.84
N GLU A 230 14.88 -12.13 -8.29
CA GLU A 230 14.28 -13.25 -9.01
C GLU A 230 12.81 -12.99 -9.40
N ARG A 231 12.21 -11.88 -8.97
CA ARG A 231 10.83 -11.47 -9.23
C ARG A 231 9.81 -12.53 -8.82
N PHE A 232 10.02 -13.10 -7.64
CA PHE A 232 9.03 -14.02 -7.09
C PHE A 232 7.70 -13.31 -6.85
N SER A 233 6.62 -13.97 -7.28
CA SER A 233 5.27 -13.41 -7.27
C SER A 233 4.26 -14.55 -7.40
N ARG A 234 2.98 -14.21 -7.47
CA ARG A 234 1.90 -15.18 -7.70
C ARG A 234 2.11 -15.98 -9.02
N SER A 235 2.51 -15.32 -10.08
CA SER A 235 2.76 -15.96 -11.39
C SER A 235 4.14 -16.64 -11.46
N ASN A 236 5.10 -16.18 -10.65
CA ASN A 236 6.46 -16.69 -10.57
C ASN A 236 6.76 -17.23 -9.17
N ARG A 237 6.11 -18.35 -8.81
CA ARG A 237 6.10 -18.92 -7.45
C ARG A 237 7.50 -19.24 -6.92
N ALA A 238 7.76 -18.88 -5.66
CA ALA A 238 8.98 -19.17 -4.93
C ALA A 238 8.97 -20.62 -4.37
N SER A 239 8.91 -21.61 -5.25
CA SER A 239 8.92 -23.03 -4.83
C SER A 239 10.22 -23.39 -4.13
N THR A 240 10.18 -24.39 -3.26
CA THR A 240 11.37 -24.91 -2.55
C THR A 240 12.51 -25.24 -3.50
N GLN A 241 12.21 -25.79 -4.68
CA GLN A 241 13.22 -26.10 -5.70
C GLN A 241 13.88 -24.82 -6.24
N ARG A 242 13.13 -23.76 -6.49
CA ARG A 242 13.69 -22.48 -6.97
C ARG A 242 14.52 -21.82 -5.89
N ILE A 243 14.02 -21.77 -4.66
CA ILE A 243 14.77 -21.25 -3.50
C ILE A 243 16.07 -22.06 -3.31
N SER A 244 16.05 -23.38 -3.40
CA SER A 244 17.26 -24.22 -3.24
C SER A 244 18.34 -23.93 -4.29
N ASN A 245 17.98 -23.40 -5.45
CA ASN A 245 18.94 -23.04 -6.52
C ASN A 245 19.59 -21.67 -6.31
N LEU A 246 19.09 -20.85 -5.42
CA LEU A 246 19.67 -19.53 -5.15
C LEU A 246 21.08 -19.68 -4.57
N VAL A 247 21.94 -18.75 -4.98
CA VAL A 247 23.27 -18.58 -4.41
C VAL A 247 23.34 -17.19 -3.82
N ILE A 248 23.52 -17.12 -2.51
CA ILE A 248 23.57 -15.85 -1.76
C ILE A 248 25.01 -15.58 -1.34
N GLN A 249 25.47 -14.36 -1.60
CA GLN A 249 26.77 -13.89 -1.16
C GLN A 249 26.67 -13.31 0.25
N ILE A 250 27.39 -13.90 1.19
CA ILE A 250 27.34 -13.57 2.61
C ILE A 250 28.71 -13.02 3.04
N PRO A 251 28.79 -11.84 3.67
CA PRO A 251 30.01 -11.28 4.20
C PRO A 251 30.41 -11.91 5.55
N SER A 252 31.50 -11.42 6.15
CA SER A 252 31.90 -11.86 7.48
C SER A 252 30.80 -11.66 8.52
N VAL A 253 30.75 -12.50 9.57
CA VAL A 253 29.77 -12.38 10.67
C VAL A 253 29.77 -10.98 11.28
N ALA A 254 30.94 -10.36 11.39
CA ALA A 254 31.07 -9.00 11.91
C ALA A 254 30.38 -7.95 11.02
N ASP A 255 30.44 -8.11 9.69
CA ASP A 255 29.76 -7.21 8.75
C ASP A 255 28.26 -7.50 8.66
N GLN A 256 27.87 -8.77 8.75
CA GLN A 256 26.47 -9.13 8.89
C GLN A 256 25.86 -8.47 10.12
N GLN A 257 26.54 -8.51 11.29
CA GLN A 257 26.07 -7.93 12.54
C GLN A 257 25.90 -6.41 12.41
N LYS A 258 26.84 -5.70 11.75
CA LYS A 258 26.68 -4.26 11.51
C LYS A 258 25.38 -3.93 10.73
N VAL A 259 25.11 -4.70 9.67
CA VAL A 259 23.89 -4.49 8.88
C VAL A 259 22.64 -4.77 9.71
N VAL A 260 22.66 -5.84 10.51
CA VAL A 260 21.53 -6.17 11.41
C VAL A 260 21.31 -5.07 12.44
N ASP A 261 22.38 -4.57 13.08
CA ASP A 261 22.31 -3.51 14.10
C ASP A 261 21.76 -2.19 13.49
N GLU A 262 22.18 -1.83 12.29
CA GLU A 262 21.68 -0.65 11.57
C GLU A 262 20.18 -0.77 11.27
N ILE A 263 19.74 -1.93 10.79
CA ILE A 263 18.33 -2.17 10.49
C ILE A 263 17.48 -2.18 11.77
N GLU A 264 17.96 -2.83 12.84
CA GLU A 264 17.27 -2.81 14.14
C GLU A 264 17.16 -1.41 14.73
N ALA A 265 18.17 -0.58 14.55
CA ALA A 265 18.12 0.81 14.97
C ALA A 265 17.08 1.62 14.19
N ILE A 266 16.93 1.35 12.88
CA ILE A 266 15.91 1.97 12.04
C ILE A 266 14.51 1.49 12.42
N ASP A 267 14.31 0.17 12.60
CA ASP A 267 13.04 -0.43 13.02
C ASP A 267 12.56 0.14 14.36
N LYS A 268 13.49 0.25 15.32
CA LYS A 268 13.20 0.86 16.61
C LYS A 268 12.77 2.31 16.47
N LYS A 269 13.48 3.12 15.68
CA LYS A 269 13.11 4.51 15.44
C LYS A 269 11.75 4.63 14.76
N ILE A 270 11.42 3.76 13.79
CA ILE A 270 10.09 3.73 13.16
C ILE A 270 9.01 3.45 14.21
N THR A 271 9.27 2.50 15.12
CA THR A 271 8.34 2.18 16.20
C THR A 271 8.15 3.34 17.17
N ASP A 272 9.24 4.01 17.56
CA ASP A 272 9.21 5.20 18.42
C ASP A 272 8.42 6.35 17.77
N GLU A 273 8.61 6.60 16.47
CA GLU A 273 7.88 7.63 15.73
C GLU A 273 6.38 7.29 15.57
N GLN A 274 6.04 6.01 15.39
CA GLN A 274 4.64 5.56 15.38
C GLN A 274 3.98 5.78 16.75
N ALA A 275 4.71 5.56 17.84
CA ALA A 275 4.25 5.85 19.19
C ALA A 275 4.00 7.35 19.39
N ILE A 276 4.87 8.24 18.90
CA ILE A 276 4.68 9.69 18.92
C ILE A 276 3.37 10.07 18.20
N ILE A 277 3.12 9.57 16.99
CA ILE A 277 1.89 9.85 16.23
C ILE A 277 0.64 9.47 17.03
N SER A 278 0.66 8.29 17.65
CA SER A 278 -0.43 7.79 18.49
C SER A 278 -0.63 8.67 19.73
N GLU A 279 0.43 8.97 20.43
CA GLU A 279 0.42 9.79 21.66
C GLU A 279 -0.12 11.20 21.37
N GLN A 280 0.34 11.87 20.30
CA GLN A 280 -0.16 13.20 19.95
C GLN A 280 -1.66 13.17 19.63
N SER A 281 -2.14 12.11 18.99
CA SER A 281 -3.56 11.94 18.70
C SER A 281 -4.41 11.79 19.98
N VAL A 282 -3.91 11.05 20.97
CA VAL A 282 -4.55 10.92 22.30
C VAL A 282 -4.51 12.26 23.06
N LYS A 283 -3.37 12.95 23.04
CA LYS A 283 -3.22 14.27 23.71
C LYS A 283 -4.22 15.29 23.20
N VAL A 284 -4.43 15.35 21.88
CA VAL A 284 -5.41 16.30 21.32
C VAL A 284 -6.84 15.96 21.77
N LYS A 285 -7.23 14.67 21.76
CA LYS A 285 -8.56 14.26 22.26
C LYS A 285 -8.74 14.57 23.74
N SER A 286 -7.73 14.28 24.56
CA SER A 286 -7.75 14.63 25.99
C SER A 286 -7.84 16.12 26.21
N LYS A 287 -7.11 16.94 25.44
CA LYS A 287 -7.15 18.41 25.53
C LYS A 287 -8.51 18.97 25.11
N PHE A 288 -9.14 18.39 24.09
CA PHE A 288 -10.51 18.73 23.70
C PHE A 288 -11.48 18.47 24.86
N ALA A 289 -11.45 17.30 25.47
CA ALA A 289 -12.30 16.93 26.61
C ALA A 289 -12.04 17.83 27.85
N GLU A 290 -10.78 18.14 28.15
CA GLU A 290 -10.40 19.06 29.25
C GLU A 290 -11.01 20.47 29.03
N MET A 291 -10.86 20.99 27.81
CA MET A 291 -11.27 22.39 27.52
C MET A 291 -12.78 22.51 27.34
N PHE A 292 -13.42 21.58 26.69
CA PHE A 292 -14.82 21.69 26.26
C PHE A 292 -15.77 20.76 27.02
N GLY A 293 -15.26 19.77 27.78
CA GLY A 293 -16.05 18.77 28.49
C GLY A 293 -16.64 17.72 27.56
N ASP A 294 -17.40 16.81 28.12
CA ASP A 294 -18.24 15.91 27.33
C ASP A 294 -19.44 16.71 26.77
N LEU A 295 -19.49 16.83 25.45
CA LEU A 295 -20.54 17.57 24.75
C LEU A 295 -21.91 16.86 24.83
N THR A 296 -21.96 15.56 25.12
CA THR A 296 -23.21 14.80 25.25
C THR A 296 -23.88 15.11 26.57
N SER A 297 -23.15 15.07 27.67
CA SER A 297 -23.65 15.44 29.02
C SER A 297 -23.71 16.95 29.25
N ASN A 298 -23.02 17.73 28.42
CA ASN A 298 -22.89 19.17 28.52
C ASN A 298 -22.40 19.66 29.89
N GLU A 299 -21.38 19.03 30.43
CA GLU A 299 -20.82 19.32 31.78
C GLU A 299 -20.40 20.77 31.97
N LYS A 300 -19.98 21.44 30.92
CA LYS A 300 -19.56 22.82 30.94
C LYS A 300 -20.71 23.81 30.81
N GLY A 301 -21.96 23.35 30.59
CA GLY A 301 -23.14 24.20 30.47
C GLY A 301 -23.16 25.10 29.23
N TRP A 302 -22.58 24.63 28.11
CA TRP A 302 -22.57 25.37 26.84
C TRP A 302 -23.98 25.60 26.33
N LYS A 303 -24.24 26.77 25.76
CA LYS A 303 -25.39 27.01 24.89
C LYS A 303 -25.11 26.34 23.53
N TYR A 304 -26.13 25.77 22.93
CA TYR A 304 -26.00 25.14 21.60
C TYR A 304 -26.78 25.96 20.57
N ILE A 305 -26.23 26.04 19.36
CA ILE A 305 -26.88 26.63 18.19
C ILE A 305 -26.67 25.75 16.98
N PRO A 306 -27.59 25.75 16.00
CA PRO A 306 -27.42 24.97 14.78
C PRO A 306 -26.16 25.36 14.00
N LEU A 307 -25.45 24.39 13.42
CA LEU A 307 -24.24 24.64 12.64
C LEU A 307 -24.45 25.68 11.51
N GLN A 308 -25.61 25.61 10.83
CA GLN A 308 -25.98 26.57 9.78
C GLN A 308 -26.09 28.02 10.25
N ALA A 309 -26.26 28.26 11.54
CA ALA A 309 -26.29 29.63 12.08
C ALA A 309 -24.91 30.29 12.11
N VAL A 310 -23.85 29.55 11.94
CA VAL A 310 -22.46 30.02 12.08
C VAL A 310 -21.55 29.62 10.95
N CYS A 311 -21.92 28.61 10.14
CA CYS A 311 -21.18 28.14 8.97
C CYS A 311 -22.14 27.99 7.79
N ASP A 312 -21.63 28.19 6.58
CA ASP A 312 -22.39 27.87 5.36
C ASP A 312 -22.19 26.37 5.02
N VAL A 313 -23.27 25.61 5.16
CA VAL A 313 -23.25 24.12 5.00
C VAL A 313 -23.87 23.75 3.67
N ARG A 314 -23.04 23.21 2.79
CA ARG A 314 -23.38 22.78 1.41
C ARG A 314 -23.06 21.31 1.21
N ASP A 315 -23.37 20.79 0.04
CA ASP A 315 -22.95 19.47 -0.45
C ASP A 315 -22.37 19.58 -1.86
N GLY A 316 -21.56 18.58 -2.22
CA GLY A 316 -21.09 18.38 -3.59
C GLY A 316 -22.21 17.93 -4.53
N THR A 317 -21.90 17.83 -5.81
CA THR A 317 -22.86 17.33 -6.79
C THR A 317 -23.31 15.90 -6.51
N HIS A 318 -24.55 15.58 -6.79
CA HIS A 318 -25.10 14.22 -6.83
C HIS A 318 -25.07 13.62 -8.24
N ASP A 319 -24.92 14.46 -9.26
CA ASP A 319 -24.82 14.04 -10.65
C ASP A 319 -23.56 13.23 -10.91
N SER A 320 -23.57 12.48 -12.00
CA SER A 320 -22.41 11.68 -12.42
C SER A 320 -21.86 12.23 -13.72
N PRO A 321 -21.01 13.27 -13.66
CA PRO A 321 -20.36 13.79 -14.85
C PRO A 321 -19.53 12.71 -15.53
N LYS A 322 -19.33 12.85 -16.84
CA LYS A 322 -18.51 11.92 -17.61
C LYS A 322 -17.04 12.08 -17.23
N TYR A 323 -16.39 10.97 -16.89
CA TYR A 323 -14.96 11.00 -16.59
C TYR A 323 -14.14 11.10 -17.88
N ILE A 324 -13.09 11.92 -17.85
CA ILE A 324 -12.24 12.25 -18.99
C ILE A 324 -10.78 11.96 -18.60
N ALA A 325 -10.13 11.02 -19.29
CA ALA A 325 -8.77 10.56 -18.94
C ALA A 325 -7.70 11.67 -19.03
N ASN A 326 -7.83 12.59 -19.99
CA ASN A 326 -6.84 13.65 -20.24
C ASN A 326 -7.37 15.04 -19.82
N SER A 327 -7.93 15.17 -18.64
CA SER A 327 -8.36 16.43 -18.07
C SER A 327 -7.54 16.80 -16.84
N LYS A 328 -7.41 18.10 -16.56
CA LYS A 328 -6.79 18.61 -15.34
C LYS A 328 -7.80 18.89 -14.22
N TYR A 329 -9.10 18.83 -14.51
CA TYR A 329 -10.16 19.19 -13.58
C TYR A 329 -10.53 18.00 -12.72
N ARG A 330 -10.12 18.03 -11.45
CA ARG A 330 -10.27 16.93 -10.48
C ARG A 330 -11.67 16.89 -9.89
N LEU A 331 -12.24 15.69 -9.76
CA LEU A 331 -13.47 15.42 -9.03
C LEU A 331 -13.20 14.41 -7.91
N LEU A 332 -13.32 14.86 -6.67
CA LEU A 332 -13.13 14.04 -5.49
C LEU A 332 -14.49 13.53 -4.97
N THR A 333 -14.46 12.32 -4.43
CA THR A 333 -15.64 11.63 -3.89
C THR A 333 -15.38 11.19 -2.46
N SER A 334 -16.38 10.65 -1.76
CA SER A 334 -16.23 10.14 -0.39
C SER A 334 -15.00 9.25 -0.18
N LYS A 335 -14.58 8.48 -1.19
CA LYS A 335 -13.40 7.60 -1.11
C LYS A 335 -12.08 8.35 -0.89
N ASN A 336 -12.03 9.61 -1.30
CA ASN A 336 -10.83 10.43 -1.18
C ASN A 336 -10.64 11.04 0.23
N PHE A 337 -11.62 10.88 1.13
CA PHE A 337 -11.63 11.51 2.46
C PHE A 337 -11.68 10.52 3.63
N THR A 338 -11.61 9.22 3.39
CA THR A 338 -11.80 8.18 4.42
C THR A 338 -10.63 8.00 5.38
N LYS A 339 -9.46 8.55 5.06
CA LYS A 339 -8.21 8.39 5.83
C LYS A 339 -7.92 9.54 6.79
N GLY A 340 -8.86 10.49 6.97
CA GLY A 340 -8.64 11.70 7.77
C GLY A 340 -7.78 12.77 7.08
N TYR A 341 -7.41 12.57 5.82
CA TYR A 341 -6.76 13.53 4.92
C TYR A 341 -7.31 13.38 3.51
N ILE A 342 -6.98 14.32 2.61
CA ILE A 342 -7.39 14.25 1.20
C ILE A 342 -6.42 13.34 0.45
N ASP A 343 -6.91 12.18 -0.01
CA ASP A 343 -6.15 11.23 -0.81
C ASP A 343 -6.29 11.53 -2.30
N PHE A 344 -5.25 12.12 -2.89
CA PHE A 344 -5.19 12.42 -4.32
C PHE A 344 -4.63 11.26 -5.18
N SER A 345 -4.29 10.12 -4.61
CA SER A 345 -3.68 9.00 -5.34
C SER A 345 -4.60 8.36 -6.40
N ASN A 346 -5.92 8.51 -6.21
CA ASN A 346 -6.92 7.96 -7.13
C ASN A 346 -8.07 8.95 -7.33
N VAL A 347 -7.89 9.88 -8.26
CA VAL A 347 -8.79 10.99 -8.53
C VAL A 347 -9.47 10.80 -9.88
N ASN A 348 -10.77 11.09 -9.96
CA ASN A 348 -11.46 11.17 -11.23
C ASN A 348 -11.28 12.57 -11.84
N TYR A 349 -11.26 12.65 -13.17
CA TYR A 349 -11.17 13.89 -13.90
C TYR A 349 -12.44 14.10 -14.73
N ILE A 350 -12.86 15.37 -14.89
CA ILE A 350 -14.10 15.78 -15.57
C ILE A 350 -13.83 16.89 -16.58
N SER A 351 -14.84 17.27 -17.36
CA SER A 351 -14.74 18.42 -18.28
C SER A 351 -14.61 19.75 -17.51
N LYS A 352 -14.14 20.78 -18.20
CA LYS A 352 -14.12 22.14 -17.64
C LYS A 352 -15.54 22.64 -17.34
N GLU A 353 -16.45 22.35 -18.24
CA GLU A 353 -17.85 22.75 -18.15
C GLU A 353 -18.52 22.13 -16.92
N ASP A 354 -18.33 20.83 -16.69
CA ASP A 354 -18.83 20.13 -15.49
C ASP A 354 -18.17 20.67 -14.21
N PHE A 355 -16.86 20.94 -14.25
CA PHE A 355 -16.12 21.49 -13.13
C PHE A 355 -16.63 22.89 -12.74
N ASP A 356 -16.80 23.77 -13.73
CA ASP A 356 -17.30 25.13 -13.51
C ASP A 356 -18.76 25.11 -13.00
N GLU A 357 -19.61 24.22 -13.53
CA GLU A 357 -20.99 24.07 -13.10
C GLU A 357 -21.11 23.60 -11.65
N ILE A 358 -20.35 22.57 -11.27
CA ILE A 358 -20.32 22.05 -9.91
C ILE A 358 -19.84 23.13 -8.93
N ASN A 359 -18.81 23.87 -9.31
CA ASN A 359 -18.21 24.90 -8.45
C ASN A 359 -19.05 26.17 -8.30
N LYS A 360 -20.06 26.41 -9.14
CA LYS A 360 -21.04 27.49 -8.87
C LYS A 360 -21.72 27.33 -7.51
N ARG A 361 -21.96 26.08 -7.09
CA ARG A 361 -22.66 25.76 -5.84
C ARG A 361 -21.69 25.37 -4.74
N SER A 362 -20.67 24.59 -5.05
CA SER A 362 -19.81 23.90 -4.07
C SER A 362 -18.33 24.15 -4.30
N LEU A 363 -17.97 25.41 -4.64
CA LEU A 363 -16.56 25.81 -4.73
C LEU A 363 -15.86 25.57 -3.39
N VAL A 364 -14.83 24.75 -3.44
CA VAL A 364 -13.98 24.42 -2.30
C VAL A 364 -12.93 25.52 -2.10
N SER A 365 -12.64 25.83 -0.86
CA SER A 365 -11.63 26.82 -0.49
C SER A 365 -10.75 26.31 0.65
N THR A 366 -9.55 26.83 0.77
CA THR A 366 -8.68 26.58 1.94
C THR A 366 -9.41 26.85 3.24
N ASN A 367 -9.22 26.00 4.23
CA ASN A 367 -9.89 25.98 5.53
C ASN A 367 -11.37 25.57 5.53
N ASP A 368 -11.96 25.22 4.40
CA ASP A 368 -13.26 24.53 4.41
C ASP A 368 -13.09 23.12 5.04
N ILE A 369 -14.18 22.57 5.58
CA ILE A 369 -14.23 21.17 6.01
C ILE A 369 -15.04 20.36 5.00
N ILE A 370 -14.48 19.23 4.59
CA ILE A 370 -15.18 18.23 3.78
C ILE A 370 -15.36 16.96 4.62
N MET A 371 -16.54 16.35 4.56
CA MET A 371 -16.86 15.14 5.30
C MET A 371 -17.73 14.21 4.46
N PRO A 372 -17.41 12.87 4.40
CA PRO A 372 -18.29 11.88 3.81
C PRO A 372 -19.66 11.85 4.50
N MET A 373 -20.72 11.77 3.70
CA MET A 373 -22.10 11.71 4.19
C MET A 373 -22.69 10.30 4.17
N ILE A 374 -22.04 9.36 3.49
CA ILE A 374 -22.51 7.98 3.25
C ILE A 374 -21.37 7.00 3.50
N GLY A 375 -21.66 5.88 4.14
CA GLY A 375 -20.68 4.84 4.43
C GLY A 375 -19.89 5.15 5.69
N THR A 376 -18.63 5.51 5.58
CA THR A 376 -17.79 5.97 6.70
C THR A 376 -18.19 7.41 7.04
N VAL A 377 -19.31 7.58 7.70
CA VAL A 377 -19.77 8.90 8.17
C VAL A 377 -18.85 9.39 9.29
N GLY A 378 -18.47 10.65 9.23
CA GLY A 378 -17.41 11.22 10.07
C GLY A 378 -16.11 11.35 9.30
N SER A 379 -14.99 11.44 9.99
CA SER A 379 -13.68 11.73 9.40
C SER A 379 -13.66 13.06 8.64
N PRO A 380 -14.00 14.17 9.30
CA PRO A 380 -13.95 15.50 8.69
C PRO A 380 -12.51 15.87 8.36
N VAL A 381 -12.30 16.42 7.17
CA VAL A 381 -10.98 16.85 6.67
C VAL A 381 -11.00 18.34 6.42
N ILE A 382 -10.01 19.06 6.95
CA ILE A 382 -9.80 20.47 6.65
C ILE A 382 -9.03 20.57 5.32
N VAL A 383 -9.53 21.39 4.41
CA VAL A 383 -8.92 21.63 3.11
C VAL A 383 -7.67 22.50 3.27
N GLY A 384 -6.54 21.99 2.78
CA GLY A 384 -5.28 22.72 2.73
C GLY A 384 -5.18 23.69 1.53
N ASN A 385 -3.96 24.01 1.14
CA ASN A 385 -3.70 24.96 0.05
C ASN A 385 -4.09 24.42 -1.35
N ASP A 386 -4.09 23.10 -1.53
CA ASP A 386 -4.57 22.47 -2.77
C ASP A 386 -6.09 22.27 -2.68
N SER A 387 -6.84 23.30 -3.09
CA SER A 387 -8.30 23.33 -3.10
C SER A 387 -8.91 23.33 -4.51
N ASP A 388 -8.09 23.15 -5.56
CA ASP A 388 -8.53 23.17 -6.95
C ASP A 388 -9.11 21.82 -7.39
N PHE A 389 -10.29 21.50 -6.85
CA PHE A 389 -11.06 20.29 -7.17
C PHE A 389 -12.55 20.51 -6.93
N ALA A 390 -13.37 19.80 -7.70
CA ALA A 390 -14.82 19.68 -7.45
C ALA A 390 -15.11 18.48 -6.55
N ILE A 391 -16.26 18.49 -5.90
CA ILE A 391 -16.65 17.44 -4.93
C ILE A 391 -17.99 16.80 -5.28
N LYS A 392 -18.12 15.51 -4.94
CA LYS A 392 -19.32 14.71 -5.17
C LYS A 392 -19.69 13.84 -3.97
N ASN A 393 -20.98 13.88 -3.57
CA ASN A 393 -21.54 13.06 -2.49
C ASN A 393 -20.81 13.22 -1.14
N VAL A 394 -20.34 14.42 -0.85
CA VAL A 394 -19.72 14.83 0.43
C VAL A 394 -20.30 16.15 0.87
N SER A 395 -20.28 16.42 2.16
CA SER A 395 -20.63 17.74 2.70
C SER A 395 -19.45 18.69 2.61
N LEU A 396 -19.76 19.98 2.50
CA LEU A 396 -18.83 21.10 2.49
C LEU A 396 -19.27 22.13 3.53
N ILE A 397 -18.43 22.40 4.51
CA ILE A 397 -18.69 23.39 5.56
C ILE A 397 -17.71 24.54 5.36
N LYS A 398 -18.24 25.73 5.10
CA LYS A 398 -17.49 26.94 4.78
C LYS A 398 -17.45 27.90 5.96
N PHE A 399 -16.30 28.52 6.17
CA PHE A 399 -16.03 29.38 7.33
C PHE A 399 -15.87 30.86 6.99
N SER A 400 -16.14 31.27 5.76
CA SER A 400 -16.05 32.66 5.37
C SER A 400 -17.02 33.54 6.22
N GLY A 401 -16.47 34.47 6.98
CA GLY A 401 -17.25 35.30 7.89
C GLY A 401 -17.69 34.63 9.21
N SER A 402 -17.34 33.38 9.43
CA SER A 402 -17.67 32.66 10.67
C SER A 402 -16.79 33.13 11.83
N ARG A 403 -17.40 33.15 13.04
CA ARG A 403 -16.66 33.27 14.30
C ARG A 403 -16.06 31.95 14.78
N TYR A 404 -16.41 30.82 14.14
CA TYR A 404 -15.90 29.50 14.47
C TYR A 404 -14.64 29.18 13.65
N LEU A 405 -13.69 28.53 14.30
CA LEU A 405 -12.47 28.07 13.65
C LEU A 405 -12.65 26.64 13.10
N PRO A 406 -12.15 26.36 11.89
CA PRO A 406 -12.28 25.03 11.26
C PRO A 406 -11.79 23.89 12.15
N ILE A 407 -10.65 24.06 12.83
CA ILE A 407 -10.09 23.05 13.74
C ILE A 407 -11.07 22.71 14.86
N PHE A 408 -11.68 23.70 15.50
CA PHE A 408 -12.64 23.45 16.56
C PHE A 408 -13.86 22.65 16.06
N VAL A 409 -14.46 23.10 14.96
CA VAL A 409 -15.63 22.42 14.37
C VAL A 409 -15.26 21.01 13.89
N LYS A 410 -14.07 20.81 13.32
CA LYS A 410 -13.57 19.49 12.97
C LYS A 410 -13.60 18.53 14.16
N TYR A 411 -13.12 18.96 15.33
CA TYR A 411 -13.09 18.09 16.50
C TYR A 411 -14.47 17.88 17.15
N VAL A 412 -15.42 18.82 16.99
CA VAL A 412 -16.82 18.56 17.32
C VAL A 412 -17.40 17.47 16.43
N LEU A 413 -17.14 17.51 15.10
CA LEU A 413 -17.59 16.51 14.14
C LEU A 413 -16.86 15.17 14.25
N ASP A 414 -15.68 15.13 14.87
CA ASP A 414 -14.88 13.91 15.10
C ASP A 414 -15.12 13.30 16.50
N SER A 415 -15.98 13.91 17.30
CA SER A 415 -16.28 13.51 18.68
C SER A 415 -17.37 12.41 18.76
N GLU A 416 -17.38 11.69 19.89
CA GLU A 416 -18.45 10.74 20.22
C GLU A 416 -19.83 11.40 20.26
N TYR A 417 -19.90 12.67 20.64
CA TYR A 417 -21.13 13.47 20.61
C TYR A 417 -21.78 13.44 19.21
N PHE A 418 -21.01 13.72 18.17
CA PHE A 418 -21.52 13.69 16.80
C PHE A 418 -21.91 12.28 16.38
N GLN A 419 -21.08 11.27 16.70
CA GLN A 419 -21.39 9.87 16.38
C GLN A 419 -22.68 9.39 17.04
N ASN A 420 -22.94 9.80 18.27
CA ASN A 420 -24.17 9.49 18.98
C ASN A 420 -25.41 10.12 18.31
N ILE A 421 -25.31 11.36 17.82
CA ILE A 421 -26.37 12.02 17.06
C ILE A 421 -26.63 11.26 15.74
N VAL A 422 -25.58 10.91 15.00
CA VAL A 422 -25.69 10.14 13.75
C VAL A 422 -26.35 8.79 14.00
N ALA A 423 -25.93 8.07 15.04
CA ALA A 423 -26.49 6.78 15.40
C ALA A 423 -27.98 6.88 15.82
N SER A 424 -28.36 7.96 16.51
CA SER A 424 -29.74 8.18 16.89
C SER A 424 -30.67 8.45 15.69
N ASN A 425 -30.16 9.14 14.67
CA ASN A 425 -30.90 9.46 13.45
C ASN A 425 -30.99 8.27 12.46
N ALA A 426 -30.08 7.29 12.58
CA ALA A 426 -30.02 6.10 11.71
C ALA A 426 -31.08 5.01 12.02
N ARG A 427 -32.01 5.24 12.96
CA ARG A 427 -33.03 4.25 13.37
C ARG A 427 -33.91 3.81 12.18
N GLY A 428 -33.65 2.62 11.68
CA GLY A 428 -34.49 1.94 10.66
C GLY A 428 -33.81 1.67 9.32
N SER A 429 -32.53 2.01 9.11
CA SER A 429 -31.78 1.65 7.91
C SER A 429 -30.45 0.96 8.23
N ASN A 430 -30.09 -0.07 7.46
CA ASN A 430 -28.79 -0.76 7.56
C ASN A 430 -27.61 0.07 7.02
N ARG A 431 -27.80 1.35 6.68
CA ARG A 431 -26.74 2.22 6.14
C ARG A 431 -26.59 3.45 7.01
N THR A 432 -25.39 3.67 7.51
CA THR A 432 -25.02 4.91 8.18
C THR A 432 -25.00 6.05 7.14
N PHE A 433 -25.88 7.01 7.31
CA PHE A 433 -26.05 8.16 6.42
C PHE A 433 -26.34 9.39 7.26
N VAL A 434 -25.75 10.53 6.89
CA VAL A 434 -26.07 11.86 7.45
C VAL A 434 -26.56 12.73 6.32
N SER A 435 -27.76 13.29 6.46
CA SER A 435 -28.32 14.22 5.49
C SER A 435 -27.68 15.63 5.64
N LEU A 436 -27.84 16.44 4.61
CA LEU A 436 -27.42 17.82 4.66
C LEU A 436 -28.17 18.61 5.75
N ASP A 437 -29.44 18.29 5.97
CA ASP A 437 -30.26 18.93 7.00
C ASP A 437 -29.87 18.49 8.42
N ASP A 438 -29.45 17.22 8.62
CA ASP A 438 -28.88 16.77 9.89
C ASP A 438 -27.62 17.57 10.24
N LEU A 439 -26.74 17.85 9.25
CA LEU A 439 -25.56 18.69 9.45
C LEU A 439 -25.93 20.14 9.71
N ARG A 440 -26.86 20.71 8.96
CA ARG A 440 -27.30 22.10 9.13
C ARG A 440 -27.89 22.37 10.51
N THR A 441 -28.67 21.41 10.99
CA THR A 441 -29.34 21.48 12.30
C THR A 441 -28.50 20.96 13.45
N LEU A 442 -27.31 20.39 13.18
CA LEU A 442 -26.43 19.86 14.20
C LEU A 442 -26.17 20.93 15.29
N PRO A 443 -26.53 20.65 16.56
CA PRO A 443 -26.25 21.56 17.64
C PRO A 443 -24.76 21.62 17.92
N ILE A 444 -24.16 22.80 17.84
CA ILE A 444 -22.75 23.00 18.20
C ILE A 444 -22.63 23.94 19.39
N PRO A 445 -21.66 23.73 20.31
CA PRO A 445 -21.54 24.57 21.50
C PRO A 445 -21.06 25.97 21.14
N VAL A 446 -21.65 26.95 21.79
CA VAL A 446 -21.23 28.38 21.69
C VAL A 446 -20.00 28.57 22.54
N VAL A 447 -18.85 28.58 21.91
CA VAL A 447 -17.54 28.71 22.55
C VAL A 447 -16.89 30.03 22.17
N ASP A 448 -16.23 30.66 23.12
CA ASP A 448 -15.46 31.89 22.87
C ASP A 448 -14.34 31.65 21.84
N LYS A 449 -14.08 32.64 21.01
CA LYS A 449 -13.09 32.56 19.92
C LYS A 449 -11.67 32.39 20.44
N ASP A 450 -11.34 32.95 21.59
CA ASP A 450 -9.99 32.86 22.14
C ASP A 450 -9.75 31.44 22.71
N LEU A 451 -10.78 30.81 23.28
CA LEU A 451 -10.71 29.41 23.70
C LEU A 451 -10.56 28.47 22.51
N GLN A 452 -11.28 28.74 21.40
CA GLN A 452 -11.10 28.02 20.14
C GLN A 452 -9.67 28.17 19.57
N ARG A 453 -9.10 29.38 19.63
CA ARG A 453 -7.71 29.65 19.19
C ARG A 453 -6.70 28.90 20.02
N LEU A 454 -6.87 28.92 21.36
CA LEU A 454 -5.96 28.20 22.26
C LEU A 454 -5.93 26.71 21.92
N PHE A 455 -7.10 26.09 21.71
CA PHE A 455 -7.19 24.70 21.28
C PHE A 455 -6.59 24.48 19.89
N SER A 456 -6.87 25.37 18.93
CA SER A 456 -6.36 25.27 17.57
C SER A 456 -4.83 25.34 17.53
N ASN A 457 -4.20 26.21 18.31
CA ASN A 457 -2.74 26.27 18.41
C ASN A 457 -2.17 24.98 18.98
N TYR A 458 -2.78 24.43 20.03
CA TYR A 458 -2.37 23.15 20.59
C TYR A 458 -2.44 22.00 19.57
N VAL A 459 -3.51 21.95 18.77
CA VAL A 459 -3.65 20.97 17.68
C VAL A 459 -2.56 21.14 16.64
N LEU A 460 -2.28 22.37 16.21
CA LEU A 460 -1.24 22.64 15.20
C LEU A 460 0.15 22.23 15.68
N ASP A 461 0.48 22.44 16.96
CA ASP A 461 1.75 21.95 17.54
C ASP A 461 1.83 20.42 17.54
N CYS A 462 0.74 19.73 17.92
CA CYS A 462 0.68 18.27 17.84
C CYS A 462 0.75 17.75 16.40
N ASP A 463 0.09 18.40 15.45
CA ASP A 463 0.09 18.02 14.04
C ASP A 463 1.48 18.20 13.39
N LYS A 464 2.23 19.22 13.81
CA LYS A 464 3.63 19.40 13.40
C LYS A 464 4.49 18.20 13.81
N LEU A 465 4.39 17.77 15.06
CA LEU A 465 5.14 16.59 15.56
C LEU A 465 4.74 15.31 14.80
N LYS A 466 3.45 15.11 14.57
CA LYS A 466 2.97 13.98 13.76
C LYS A 466 3.51 14.00 12.33
N PHE A 467 3.56 15.17 11.71
CA PHE A 467 4.09 15.32 10.36
C PHE A 467 5.60 15.01 10.30
N GLU A 468 6.38 15.52 11.25
CA GLU A 468 7.82 15.23 11.35
C GLU A 468 8.07 13.72 11.50
N ALA A 469 7.29 13.04 12.36
CA ALA A 469 7.35 11.60 12.56
C ALA A 469 6.97 10.82 11.28
N GLN A 470 5.91 11.22 10.58
CA GLN A 470 5.48 10.60 9.32
C GLN A 470 6.53 10.73 8.20
N GLU A 471 7.15 11.91 8.08
CA GLU A 471 8.22 12.13 7.09
C GLU A 471 9.47 11.30 7.41
N PHE A 472 9.81 11.14 8.70
CA PHE A 472 10.90 10.25 9.09
C PHE A 472 10.60 8.79 8.69
N ILE A 473 9.42 8.28 9.04
CA ILE A 473 8.99 6.92 8.70
C ILE A 473 9.04 6.70 7.18
N LYS A 474 8.50 7.64 6.40
CA LYS A 474 8.50 7.57 4.93
C LYS A 474 9.90 7.54 4.33
N LYS A 475 10.84 8.32 4.88
CA LYS A 475 12.26 8.30 4.44
C LYS A 475 12.93 6.99 4.82
N SER A 476 12.69 6.49 6.03
CA SER A 476 13.28 5.25 6.51
C SER A 476 12.80 4.03 5.71
N LEU A 477 11.53 3.95 5.36
CA LEU A 477 10.98 2.87 4.55
C LEU A 477 11.58 2.81 3.13
N LYS A 478 12.10 3.93 2.59
CA LYS A 478 12.82 3.93 1.31
C LYS A 478 14.19 3.26 1.35
N ILE A 479 14.73 3.01 2.53
CA ILE A 479 16.02 2.31 2.69
C ILE A 479 15.84 0.80 2.49
N TYR A 480 14.60 0.29 2.66
CA TYR A 480 14.25 -1.12 2.45
C TYR A 480 13.89 -1.48 1.00
N ILE A 481 13.76 -0.47 0.11
CA ILE A 481 13.48 -0.62 -1.32
C ILE A 481 14.76 -0.33 -2.12
#